data_7e8c97a6de256112f9ba6043efb2996e
#
_entry.id   7e8c97a6de256112f9ba6043efb2996e
#
_cell.length_a   1.000
_cell.length_b   1.000
_cell.length_c   1.000
_cell.angle_alpha   90.00
_cell.angle_beta   90.00
_cell.angle_gamma   90.00
#
_symmetry.space_group_name_H-M   'P 1'
#
loop_
_entity.id
_entity.type
_entity.pdbx_description
1 polymer ?
#
loop_
_entity_poly.entity_id
_entity_poly.type
_entity_poly.pdbx_seq_one_letter_code
_entity_poly.pdbx_strand_id
1 'polypeptide(L)'
;MEFLFPNYFIVAGSQKVTYIYSASGEKLATNANGSLTYYRSVMVYGNDNKLLYILTPEGTVTRNEGSSGTTYTYNYFKRDQVGSTRAVLSAVGTTLQNVQSTDYYPFGLAHSTNNLNKNKYLFSGKELQDGTVNNHMLGLYDFGMRQYDAIVGRWTTQDPARQYFSAYIY
;
A
#
# COMPACT_ATOMS: atom_id res chain seq x y z
N MET A 1 11.16 -14.74 23.43
CA MET A 1 11.90 -14.08 22.33
C MET A 1 10.98 -13.01 21.77
N GLU A 2 11.12 -11.78 22.24
CA GLU A 2 10.30 -10.66 21.75
C GLU A 2 10.77 -10.34 20.33
N PHE A 3 9.95 -10.63 19.33
CA PHE A 3 10.12 -10.09 18.01
C PHE A 3 9.69 -8.61 18.05
N LEU A 4 10.61 -7.73 18.34
CA LEU A 4 10.44 -6.32 18.09
C LEU A 4 10.36 -6.14 16.57
N PHE A 5 9.14 -5.91 16.08
CA PHE A 5 8.96 -5.49 14.69
C PHE A 5 9.71 -4.16 14.51
N PRO A 6 10.73 -4.09 13.64
CA PRO A 6 11.50 -2.88 13.51
C PRO A 6 10.62 -1.78 12.92
N ASN A 7 10.68 -0.59 13.52
CA ASN A 7 10.24 0.60 12.83
C ASN A 7 11.14 0.77 11.61
N TYR A 8 10.59 0.53 10.41
CA TYR A 8 11.33 0.75 9.18
C TYR A 8 11.44 2.25 8.93
N PHE A 9 12.63 2.70 8.56
CA PHE A 9 12.85 4.05 8.08
C PHE A 9 13.80 4.03 6.89
N ILE A 10 13.49 4.86 5.90
CA ILE A 10 14.32 5.08 4.73
C ILE A 10 14.70 6.56 4.74
N VAL A 11 15.99 6.83 4.69
CA VAL A 11 16.54 8.18 4.79
C VAL A 11 17.43 8.45 3.59
N ALA A 12 17.23 9.60 2.96
CA ALA A 12 18.17 10.16 2.00
C ALA A 12 18.28 11.67 2.21
N GLY A 13 19.43 12.11 2.68
CA GLY A 13 19.63 13.50 3.13
C GLY A 13 18.71 13.87 4.29
N SER A 14 17.92 14.93 4.14
CA SER A 14 16.95 15.40 5.13
C SER A 14 15.58 14.73 5.01
N GLN A 15 15.33 13.96 3.95
CA GLN A 15 14.04 13.31 3.73
C GLN A 15 13.99 11.94 4.39
N LYS A 16 12.84 11.63 4.98
CA LYS A 16 12.64 10.41 5.76
C LYS A 16 11.23 9.86 5.59
N VAL A 17 11.14 8.57 5.29
CA VAL A 17 9.89 7.81 5.42
C VAL A 17 10.03 6.82 6.56
N THR A 18 9.07 6.85 7.49
CA THR A 18 9.06 5.98 8.68
C THR A 18 7.77 5.17 8.69
N TYR A 19 7.88 3.89 8.98
CA TYR A 19 6.75 2.97 9.17
C TYR A 19 6.73 2.50 10.62
N ILE A 20 5.58 2.58 11.27
CA ILE A 20 5.37 2.19 12.67
C ILE A 20 4.46 0.97 12.69
N TYR A 21 4.92 -0.11 13.32
CA TYR A 21 4.17 -1.35 13.48
C TYR A 21 3.92 -1.66 14.95
N SER A 22 2.84 -2.37 15.23
CA SER A 22 2.58 -2.98 16.54
C SER A 22 3.51 -4.18 16.78
N ALA A 23 3.53 -4.67 18.01
CA ALA A 23 4.26 -5.91 18.35
C ALA A 23 3.71 -7.16 17.63
N SER A 24 2.47 -7.11 17.13
CA SER A 24 1.86 -8.17 16.32
C SER A 24 2.14 -8.04 14.81
N GLY A 25 2.88 -6.98 14.38
CA GLY A 25 3.19 -6.73 12.98
C GLY A 25 2.10 -5.98 12.20
N GLU A 26 1.10 -5.45 12.89
CA GLU A 26 0.10 -4.60 12.28
C GLU A 26 0.66 -3.19 12.06
N LYS A 27 0.50 -2.64 10.88
CA LYS A 27 0.91 -1.29 10.57
C LYS A 27 0.01 -0.28 11.26
N LEU A 28 0.61 0.62 12.03
CA LEU A 28 -0.09 1.65 12.80
C LEU A 28 -0.01 3.02 12.17
N ALA A 29 1.14 3.38 11.61
CA ALA A 29 1.32 4.66 10.96
C ALA A 29 2.43 4.64 9.90
N THR A 30 2.32 5.56 8.96
CA THR A 30 3.40 5.96 8.04
C THR A 30 3.62 7.46 8.18
N ASN A 31 4.87 7.88 8.24
CA ASN A 31 5.26 9.28 8.17
C ASN A 31 6.17 9.47 6.96
N ALA A 32 5.67 10.13 5.94
CA ALA A 32 6.43 10.48 4.74
C ALA A 32 6.74 11.98 4.76
N ASN A 33 7.96 12.34 5.13
CA ASN A 33 8.43 13.73 5.17
C ASN A 33 7.50 14.68 5.95
N GLY A 34 6.96 14.22 7.09
CA GLY A 34 6.03 14.98 7.93
C GLY A 34 4.55 14.77 7.63
N SER A 35 4.20 14.13 6.51
CA SER A 35 2.82 13.72 6.21
C SER A 35 2.51 12.38 6.88
N LEU A 36 1.59 12.39 7.84
CA LEU A 36 1.19 11.22 8.61
C LEU A 36 -0.04 10.54 8.00
N THR A 37 0.02 9.22 7.93
CA THR A 37 -1.12 8.35 7.65
C THR A 37 -1.26 7.35 8.79
N TYR A 38 -2.46 7.22 9.36
CA TYR A 38 -2.74 6.33 10.48
C TYR A 38 -3.60 5.16 10.02
N TYR A 39 -3.25 3.97 10.48
CA TYR A 39 -3.97 2.72 10.19
C TYR A 39 -4.63 2.22 11.48
N ARG A 40 -5.95 2.05 11.43
CA ARG A 40 -6.76 1.55 12.55
C ARG A 40 -7.60 0.39 12.04
N SER A 41 -7.01 -0.80 12.07
CA SER A 41 -7.59 -1.99 11.43
C SER A 41 -7.85 -1.72 9.94
N VAL A 42 -9.11 -1.76 9.50
CA VAL A 42 -9.51 -1.53 8.09
C VAL A 42 -9.67 -0.04 7.73
N MET A 43 -9.58 0.86 8.69
CA MET A 43 -9.78 2.30 8.47
C MET A 43 -8.45 3.04 8.38
N VAL A 44 -8.32 3.88 7.37
CA VAL A 44 -7.11 4.68 7.12
C VAL A 44 -7.43 6.16 7.22
N TYR A 45 -6.63 6.89 7.99
CA TYR A 45 -6.82 8.31 8.31
C TYR A 45 -5.61 9.12 7.85
N GLY A 46 -5.86 10.37 7.46
CA GLY A 46 -4.83 11.34 7.12
C GLY A 46 -4.24 12.06 8.33
N ASN A 47 -3.32 12.96 8.05
CA ASN A 47 -2.63 13.79 9.04
C ASN A 47 -3.57 14.69 9.86
N ASP A 48 -4.70 15.09 9.29
CA ASP A 48 -5.77 15.87 9.92
C ASP A 48 -6.75 15.01 10.73
N ASN A 49 -6.42 13.73 10.94
CA ASN A 49 -7.24 12.72 11.59
C ASN A 49 -8.61 12.47 10.90
N LYS A 50 -8.74 12.88 9.63
CA LYS A 50 -9.92 12.57 8.82
C LYS A 50 -9.78 11.21 8.16
N LEU A 51 -10.90 10.50 8.07
CA LEU A 51 -10.97 9.23 7.33
C LEU A 51 -10.63 9.48 5.86
N LEU A 52 -9.67 8.73 5.32
CA LEU A 52 -9.35 8.70 3.90
C LEU A 52 -10.16 7.64 3.19
N TYR A 53 -10.07 6.41 3.68
CA TYR A 53 -10.82 5.27 3.14
C TYR A 53 -10.95 4.14 4.16
N ILE A 54 -11.87 3.24 3.88
CA ILE A 54 -12.07 1.98 4.60
C ILE A 54 -11.74 0.84 3.63
N LEU A 55 -10.93 -0.12 4.06
CA LEU A 55 -10.69 -1.37 3.35
C LEU A 55 -11.86 -2.31 3.56
N THR A 56 -12.31 -2.95 2.48
CA THR A 56 -13.30 -4.01 2.50
C THR A 56 -12.74 -5.26 1.79
N PRO A 57 -13.32 -6.44 1.96
CA PRO A 57 -12.89 -7.63 1.22
C PRO A 57 -12.92 -7.42 -0.30
N GLU A 58 -13.87 -6.63 -0.79
CA GLU A 58 -14.08 -6.37 -2.23
C GLU A 58 -13.25 -5.20 -2.76
N GLY A 59 -12.75 -4.29 -1.88
CA GLY A 59 -12.05 -3.10 -2.33
C GLY A 59 -11.91 -2.01 -1.28
N THR A 60 -12.33 -0.77 -1.61
CA THR A 60 -12.29 0.37 -0.67
C THR A 60 -13.56 1.21 -0.74
N VAL A 61 -13.87 1.85 0.39
CA VAL A 61 -14.83 2.96 0.45
C VAL A 61 -14.04 4.23 0.72
N THR A 62 -13.90 5.07 -0.28
CA THR A 62 -13.12 6.32 -0.22
C THR A 62 -14.02 7.48 0.18
N ARG A 63 -13.58 8.27 1.16
CA ARG A 63 -14.22 9.51 1.54
C ARG A 63 -13.77 10.63 0.61
N ASN A 64 -14.74 11.40 0.12
CA ASN A 64 -14.48 12.57 -0.72
C ASN A 64 -15.07 13.80 -0.05
N GLU A 65 -14.32 14.90 -0.01
CA GLU A 65 -14.81 16.20 0.43
C GLU A 65 -15.15 17.06 -0.79
N GLY A 66 -16.38 17.52 -0.86
CA GLY A 66 -16.86 18.44 -1.89
C GLY A 66 -17.45 19.69 -1.26
N SER A 67 -17.71 20.70 -2.07
CA SER A 67 -18.37 21.95 -1.64
C SER A 67 -19.76 21.73 -1.05
N SER A 68 -20.44 20.64 -1.43
CA SER A 68 -21.77 20.25 -0.95
C SER A 68 -21.74 19.30 0.27
N GLY A 69 -20.54 19.01 0.82
CA GLY A 69 -20.36 18.12 1.95
C GLY A 69 -19.53 16.88 1.65
N THR A 70 -19.53 15.93 2.58
CA THR A 70 -18.80 14.67 2.48
C THR A 70 -19.61 13.63 1.73
N THR A 71 -18.99 12.98 0.76
CA THR A 71 -19.55 11.83 0.01
C THR A 71 -18.62 10.62 0.11
N TYR A 72 -19.12 9.44 -0.24
CA TYR A 72 -18.35 8.20 -0.23
C TYR A 72 -18.47 7.50 -1.57
N THR A 73 -17.32 7.03 -2.09
CA THR A 73 -17.24 6.26 -3.34
C THR A 73 -16.83 4.84 -3.04
N TYR A 74 -17.60 3.87 -3.51
CA TYR A 74 -17.28 2.45 -3.43
C TYR A 74 -16.41 2.08 -4.62
N ASN A 75 -15.24 1.48 -4.34
CA ASN A 75 -14.30 0.99 -5.34
C ASN A 75 -14.17 -0.52 -5.18
N TYR A 76 -14.42 -1.24 -6.25
CA TYR A 76 -14.35 -2.71 -6.30
C TYR A 76 -13.07 -3.13 -7.03
N PHE A 77 -12.33 -4.06 -6.43
CA PHE A 77 -11.08 -4.58 -6.97
C PHE A 77 -11.32 -5.87 -7.75
N LYS A 78 -10.97 -5.89 -9.01
CA LYS A 78 -10.83 -7.10 -9.81
C LYS A 78 -9.41 -7.64 -9.59
N ARG A 79 -9.30 -8.82 -8.97
CA ARG A 79 -8.04 -9.46 -8.63
C ARG A 79 -7.80 -10.69 -9.48
N ASP A 80 -6.52 -11.01 -9.72
CA ASP A 80 -6.12 -12.28 -10.31
C ASP A 80 -6.03 -13.40 -9.26
N GLN A 81 -5.59 -14.60 -9.68
CA GLN A 81 -5.50 -15.78 -8.84
C GLN A 81 -4.48 -15.67 -7.68
N VAL A 82 -3.53 -14.74 -7.76
CA VAL A 82 -2.56 -14.46 -6.69
C VAL A 82 -2.96 -13.26 -5.82
N GLY A 83 -4.16 -12.71 -6.06
CA GLY A 83 -4.70 -11.59 -5.30
C GLY A 83 -4.24 -10.21 -5.77
N SER A 84 -3.52 -10.10 -6.88
CA SER A 84 -3.08 -8.81 -7.42
C SER A 84 -4.23 -8.06 -8.08
N THR A 85 -4.37 -6.77 -7.78
CA THR A 85 -5.44 -5.93 -8.32
C THR A 85 -5.17 -5.59 -9.78
N ARG A 86 -6.03 -6.11 -10.68
CA ARG A 86 -5.94 -5.89 -12.13
C ARG A 86 -6.77 -4.70 -12.60
N ALA A 87 -7.89 -4.43 -11.94
CA ALA A 87 -8.70 -3.25 -12.22
C ALA A 87 -9.39 -2.75 -10.96
N VAL A 88 -9.66 -1.45 -10.93
CA VAL A 88 -10.51 -0.80 -9.92
C VAL A 88 -11.74 -0.24 -10.61
N LEU A 89 -12.90 -0.67 -10.18
CA LEU A 89 -14.20 -0.22 -10.66
C LEU A 89 -14.82 0.68 -9.61
N SER A 90 -15.04 1.95 -9.92
CA SER A 90 -15.73 2.89 -9.02
C SER A 90 -17.22 2.96 -9.32
N ALA A 91 -18.02 2.97 -8.26
CA ALA A 91 -19.46 3.20 -8.38
C ALA A 91 -19.74 4.69 -8.67
N VAL A 92 -20.39 4.97 -9.80
CA VAL A 92 -20.82 6.30 -10.20
C VAL A 92 -22.32 6.24 -10.55
N GLY A 93 -23.14 6.75 -9.64
CA GLY A 93 -24.60 6.56 -9.72
C GLY A 93 -24.97 5.07 -9.68
N THR A 94 -25.62 4.59 -10.72
CA THR A 94 -26.02 3.17 -10.89
C THR A 94 -25.07 2.35 -11.74
N THR A 95 -23.94 2.92 -12.17
CA THR A 95 -22.97 2.25 -13.06
C THR A 95 -21.61 2.07 -12.40
N LEU A 96 -20.84 1.10 -12.89
CA LEU A 96 -19.44 0.91 -12.52
C LEU A 96 -18.53 1.43 -13.64
N GLN A 97 -17.58 2.28 -13.28
CA GLN A 97 -16.58 2.82 -14.22
C GLN A 97 -15.20 2.25 -13.87
N ASN A 98 -14.47 1.80 -14.87
CA ASN A 98 -13.07 1.39 -14.69
C ASN A 98 -12.20 2.64 -14.54
N VAL A 99 -11.70 2.86 -13.32
CA VAL A 99 -10.90 4.03 -12.95
C VAL A 99 -9.41 3.74 -12.85
N GLN A 100 -9.03 2.47 -12.83
CA GLN A 100 -7.63 2.02 -12.84
C GLN A 100 -7.52 0.66 -13.48
N SER A 101 -6.52 0.48 -14.36
CA SER A 101 -6.10 -0.81 -14.89
C SER A 101 -4.62 -1.01 -14.59
N THR A 102 -4.26 -2.19 -14.11
CA THR A 102 -2.89 -2.49 -13.68
C THR A 102 -2.45 -3.81 -14.27
N ASP A 103 -1.35 -3.81 -14.97
CA ASP A 103 -0.60 -4.99 -15.38
C ASP A 103 0.67 -5.11 -14.54
N TYR A 104 1.25 -6.29 -14.50
CA TYR A 104 2.44 -6.56 -13.70
C TYR A 104 3.49 -7.28 -14.52
N TYR A 105 4.74 -6.87 -14.35
CA TYR A 105 5.89 -7.65 -14.74
C TYR A 105 6.00 -8.91 -13.85
N PRO A 106 6.80 -9.93 -14.23
CA PRO A 106 6.83 -11.23 -13.54
C PRO A 106 7.05 -11.17 -12.03
N PHE A 107 7.79 -10.17 -11.54
CA PHE A 107 8.05 -9.99 -10.11
C PHE A 107 7.10 -8.98 -9.44
N GLY A 108 6.00 -8.61 -10.09
CA GLY A 108 4.97 -7.77 -9.47
C GLY A 108 5.19 -6.27 -9.59
N LEU A 109 6.21 -5.82 -10.34
CA LEU A 109 6.34 -4.40 -10.66
C LEU A 109 5.11 -3.96 -11.46
N ALA A 110 4.35 -3.02 -10.89
CA ALA A 110 3.13 -2.54 -11.51
C ALA A 110 3.44 -1.72 -12.76
N HIS A 111 2.75 -2.03 -13.83
CA HIS A 111 2.72 -1.28 -15.08
C HIS A 111 1.26 -0.89 -15.35
N SER A 112 0.97 0.39 -15.43
CA SER A 112 -0.39 0.85 -15.69
C SER A 112 -0.51 1.52 -17.04
N THR A 113 -1.57 1.16 -17.74
CA THR A 113 -2.05 1.90 -18.88
C THR A 113 -3.05 2.99 -18.50
N ASN A 114 -3.53 2.99 -17.25
CA ASN A 114 -4.52 3.93 -16.74
C ASN A 114 -4.42 4.10 -15.23
N ASN A 115 -3.91 5.24 -14.78
CA ASN A 115 -4.01 5.86 -13.47
C ASN A 115 -3.71 4.96 -12.25
N LEU A 116 -2.43 4.79 -11.86
CA LEU A 116 -2.02 4.05 -10.65
C LEU A 116 -2.40 4.70 -9.31
N ASN A 117 -2.97 5.90 -9.30
CA ASN A 117 -3.15 6.70 -8.08
C ASN A 117 -4.48 6.44 -7.36
N LYS A 118 -5.36 5.58 -7.88
CA LYS A 118 -6.69 5.32 -7.28
C LYS A 118 -6.66 4.25 -6.20
N ASN A 119 -5.72 3.33 -6.28
CA ASN A 119 -5.57 2.26 -5.33
C ASN A 119 -4.10 1.91 -5.14
N LYS A 120 -3.67 1.78 -3.89
CA LYS A 120 -2.32 1.37 -3.51
C LYS A 120 -2.18 -0.14 -3.26
N TYR A 121 -3.29 -0.86 -3.09
CA TYR A 121 -3.29 -2.30 -2.83
C TYR A 121 -3.20 -3.05 -4.16
N LEU A 122 -1.99 -3.37 -4.59
CA LEU A 122 -1.67 -3.85 -5.93
C LEU A 122 -1.23 -5.31 -5.93
N PHE A 123 0.06 -5.58 -6.09
CA PHE A 123 0.62 -6.93 -6.19
C PHE A 123 0.32 -7.77 -4.94
N SER A 124 -0.23 -8.97 -5.12
CA SER A 124 -0.70 -9.86 -4.03
C SER A 124 -1.62 -9.16 -3.04
N GLY A 125 -2.34 -8.10 -3.44
CA GLY A 125 -3.18 -7.29 -2.58
C GLY A 125 -2.42 -6.49 -1.53
N LYS A 126 -1.09 -6.37 -1.65
CA LYS A 126 -0.24 -5.64 -0.70
C LYS A 126 -0.17 -4.16 -1.05
N GLU A 127 0.00 -3.34 0.00
CA GLU A 127 0.07 -1.90 -0.15
C GLU A 127 1.40 -1.46 -0.75
N LEU A 128 1.34 -0.74 -1.87
CA LEU A 128 2.48 -0.07 -2.46
C LEU A 128 2.85 1.15 -1.61
N GLN A 129 4.11 1.26 -1.22
CA GLN A 129 4.65 2.39 -0.50
C GLN A 129 5.03 3.49 -1.49
N ASP A 130 4.18 4.51 -1.57
CA ASP A 130 4.29 5.64 -2.50
C ASP A 130 5.02 6.85 -1.91
N GLY A 131 5.54 6.73 -0.68
CA GLY A 131 6.39 7.75 -0.09
C GLY A 131 7.58 8.06 -0.98
N THR A 132 7.95 9.34 -1.10
CA THR A 132 9.05 9.79 -1.95
C THR A 132 10.26 10.18 -1.12
N VAL A 133 11.45 9.84 -1.62
CA VAL A 133 12.74 10.27 -1.09
C VAL A 133 13.59 10.75 -2.27
N ASN A 134 14.12 11.97 -2.22
CA ASN A 134 14.82 12.63 -3.31
C ASN A 134 14.04 12.62 -4.64
N ASN A 135 12.73 12.88 -4.58
CA ASN A 135 11.80 12.86 -5.71
C ASN A 135 11.63 11.48 -6.39
N HIS A 136 12.15 10.41 -5.79
CA HIS A 136 11.91 9.04 -6.24
C HIS A 136 10.92 8.35 -5.32
N MET A 137 9.89 7.74 -5.89
CA MET A 137 8.95 6.90 -5.16
C MET A 137 9.68 5.64 -4.66
N LEU A 138 9.40 5.23 -3.43
CA LEU A 138 10.01 4.02 -2.84
C LEU A 138 9.63 2.76 -3.61
N GLY A 139 8.38 2.63 -4.00
CA GLY A 139 7.90 1.54 -4.86
C GLY A 139 7.95 0.14 -4.23
N LEU A 140 8.11 0.07 -2.90
CA LEU A 140 8.15 -1.19 -2.16
C LEU A 140 6.75 -1.66 -1.82
N TYR A 141 6.53 -2.97 -1.75
CA TYR A 141 5.28 -3.56 -1.24
C TYR A 141 5.42 -3.94 0.23
N ASP A 142 4.44 -3.54 1.03
CA ASP A 142 4.39 -3.83 2.46
C ASP A 142 3.72 -5.18 2.73
N PHE A 143 4.52 -6.16 3.14
CA PHE A 143 4.05 -7.48 3.59
C PHE A 143 3.96 -7.58 5.12
N GLY A 144 4.07 -6.46 5.83
CA GLY A 144 4.09 -6.39 7.29
C GLY A 144 5.48 -6.65 7.85
N MET A 145 5.89 -7.90 7.97
CA MET A 145 7.21 -8.26 8.52
C MET A 145 8.38 -7.86 7.62
N ARG A 146 8.16 -7.75 6.31
CA ARG A 146 9.19 -7.42 5.32
C ARG A 146 8.63 -6.51 4.24
N GLN A 147 9.50 -5.70 3.68
CA GLN A 147 9.23 -4.94 2.47
C GLN A 147 9.76 -5.71 1.26
N TYR A 148 8.99 -5.74 0.18
CA TYR A 148 9.34 -6.43 -1.05
C TYR A 148 9.62 -5.43 -2.16
N ASP A 149 10.76 -5.58 -2.82
CA ASP A 149 11.14 -4.78 -3.99
C ASP A 149 10.82 -5.55 -5.27
N ALA A 150 9.80 -5.11 -5.98
CA ALA A 150 9.35 -5.73 -7.22
C ALA A 150 10.25 -5.43 -8.43
N ILE A 151 11.12 -4.43 -8.35
CA ILE A 151 12.08 -4.10 -9.41
C ILE A 151 13.16 -5.18 -9.49
N VAL A 152 13.69 -5.58 -8.32
CA VAL A 152 14.72 -6.62 -8.23
C VAL A 152 14.18 -8.01 -7.90
N GLY A 153 12.87 -8.11 -7.59
CA GLY A 153 12.21 -9.38 -7.27
C GLY A 153 12.67 -10.00 -5.95
N ARG A 154 12.96 -9.16 -4.93
CA ARG A 154 13.56 -9.62 -3.67
C ARG A 154 12.99 -8.90 -2.44
N TRP A 155 13.11 -9.55 -1.29
CA TRP A 155 12.89 -8.93 0.00
C TRP A 155 14.03 -7.94 0.33
N THR A 156 13.69 -6.82 0.97
CA THR A 156 14.68 -5.83 1.42
C THR A 156 15.43 -6.26 2.69
N THR A 157 14.89 -7.23 3.42
CA THR A 157 15.47 -7.78 4.65
C THR A 157 15.52 -9.29 4.60
N GLN A 158 16.44 -9.89 5.36
CA GLN A 158 16.59 -11.34 5.46
C GLN A 158 15.33 -11.99 6.04
N ASP A 159 15.07 -13.22 5.60
CA ASP A 159 14.02 -14.04 6.19
C ASP A 159 14.42 -14.44 7.62
N PRO A 160 13.64 -14.04 8.64
CA PRO A 160 13.89 -14.44 10.02
C PRO A 160 13.88 -15.97 10.20
N ALA A 161 13.07 -16.68 9.41
CA ALA A 161 12.96 -18.13 9.47
C ALA A 161 14.10 -18.88 8.77
N ARG A 162 14.87 -18.19 7.92
CA ARG A 162 16.03 -18.75 7.18
C ARG A 162 15.75 -20.08 6.48
N GLN A 163 14.58 -20.19 5.85
CA GLN A 163 14.09 -21.44 5.26
C GLN A 163 14.75 -21.80 3.91
N TYR A 164 15.36 -20.81 3.25
CA TYR A 164 15.93 -20.96 1.91
C TYR A 164 17.42 -20.65 1.91
N PHE A 165 18.13 -21.17 0.90
CA PHE A 165 19.55 -20.94 0.68
C PHE A 165 19.89 -19.44 0.56
N SER A 166 19.03 -18.64 -0.05
CA SER A 166 19.12 -17.18 -0.01
C SER A 166 17.99 -16.62 0.87
N ALA A 167 18.36 -15.87 1.88
CA ALA A 167 17.41 -15.27 2.83
C ALA A 167 16.55 -14.12 2.22
N TYR A 168 16.80 -13.73 0.97
CA TYR A 168 16.13 -12.62 0.27
C TYR A 168 15.21 -13.09 -0.86
N ILE A 169 15.05 -14.39 -1.09
CA ILE A 169 14.15 -14.95 -2.12
C ILE A 169 12.69 -14.72 -1.71
N TYR A 170 11.88 -14.30 -2.72
CA TYR A 170 10.42 -14.18 -2.60
C TYR A 170 9.75 -15.55 -2.76
#